data_3c5378b0438bdfe1677f3e5fee6ac04a
#
_entry.id   3c5378b0438bdfe1677f3e5fee6ac04a
#
_cell.length_a   1.000
_cell.length_b   1.000
_cell.length_c   1.000
_cell.angle_alpha   90.00
_cell.angle_beta   90.00
_cell.angle_gamma   90.00
#
_symmetry.space_group_name_H-M   'P 1'
#
loop_
_entity.id
_entity.type
_entity.pdbx_description
1 polymer ?
#
loop_
_entity_poly.entity_id
_entity_poly.type
_entity_poly.pdbx_seq_one_letter_code
_entity_poly.pdbx_strand_id
1 'polypeptide(L)'
;MPEHNFTPTMGLLERFSFHSQLLANSIGDPLTREVLVHIPVQGKEAINRGERLPVMIYLAPFTSSGLSRAGWRAFSETLPQRHERLVNDGLMRPTILVMPDCFTSMGGNQFVDSPILGQWSSWLNGPLKEELSQRYSTNGKFALFGKSSGGYGALHNALHNPGQWHAIASHSGDAGFHNLYQADFHKTATQINRVGGLDNFLNHVKDCKKLSGDDFHALMICAMSAS
;
A
#
# COMPACT_ATOMS: atom_id res chain seq x y z
N MET A 1 26.68 -2.03 17.34
CA MET A 1 25.76 -2.86 16.52
C MET A 1 26.52 -3.24 15.26
N PRO A 2 26.41 -4.47 14.74
CA PRO A 2 26.97 -4.81 13.45
C PRO A 2 26.39 -3.88 12.36
N GLU A 3 27.21 -3.54 11.36
CA GLU A 3 26.75 -2.75 10.25
C GLU A 3 25.74 -3.54 9.41
N HIS A 4 24.74 -2.84 8.86
CA HIS A 4 23.79 -3.45 7.94
C HIS A 4 24.46 -3.69 6.58
N ASN A 5 24.07 -4.77 5.87
CA ASN A 5 24.62 -5.10 4.54
C ASN A 5 24.34 -4.04 3.46
N PHE A 6 23.38 -3.16 3.71
CA PHE A 6 22.97 -2.09 2.79
C PHE A 6 23.19 -0.73 3.46
N THR A 7 23.64 0.23 2.66
CA THR A 7 23.86 1.61 3.11
C THR A 7 22.59 2.21 3.70
N PRO A 8 22.62 2.83 4.88
CA PRO A 8 21.50 3.57 5.42
C PRO A 8 21.05 4.68 4.46
N THR A 9 19.75 4.99 4.46
CA THR A 9 19.24 6.16 3.74
C THR A 9 19.75 7.44 4.38
N MET A 10 20.29 8.34 3.55
CA MET A 10 20.77 9.67 3.94
C MET A 10 19.79 10.78 3.52
N GLY A 11 18.81 10.44 2.72
CA GLY A 11 17.73 11.34 2.30
C GLY A 11 16.77 11.68 3.44
N LEU A 12 15.69 12.36 3.09
CA LEU A 12 14.59 12.60 4.02
C LEU A 12 13.73 11.33 4.14
N LEU A 13 13.53 10.84 5.35
CA LEU A 13 12.53 9.84 5.66
C LEU A 13 11.63 10.41 6.75
N GLU A 14 10.39 10.74 6.41
CA GLU A 14 9.45 11.33 7.35
C GLU A 14 8.09 10.64 7.32
N ARG A 15 7.31 10.87 8.34
CA ARG A 15 5.99 10.26 8.54
C ARG A 15 5.01 11.34 8.98
N PHE A 16 3.83 11.32 8.39
CA PHE A 16 2.73 12.19 8.81
C PHE A 16 1.41 11.41 8.85
N SER A 17 0.49 11.90 9.68
CA SER A 17 -0.88 11.39 9.75
C SER A 17 -1.79 12.17 8.83
N PHE A 18 -2.65 11.48 8.11
CA PHE A 18 -3.62 12.07 7.19
C PHE A 18 -5.02 11.54 7.47
N HIS A 19 -5.94 12.45 7.80
CA HIS A 19 -7.35 12.14 8.07
C HIS A 19 -8.19 12.31 6.81
N SER A 20 -9.09 11.36 6.52
CA SER A 20 -10.02 11.48 5.38
C SER A 20 -11.35 10.80 5.66
N GLN A 21 -12.44 11.52 5.46
CA GLN A 21 -13.80 10.97 5.55
C GLN A 21 -14.11 9.95 4.45
N LEU A 22 -13.38 9.95 3.33
CA LEU A 22 -13.51 8.93 2.29
C LEU A 22 -13.15 7.53 2.79
N LEU A 23 -12.36 7.43 3.86
CA LEU A 23 -12.01 6.15 4.48
C LEU A 23 -13.02 5.69 5.53
N ALA A 24 -14.20 6.36 5.64
CA ALA A 24 -15.30 5.87 6.45
C ALA A 24 -15.71 4.46 5.97
N ASN A 25 -15.84 3.55 6.94
CA ASN A 25 -16.00 2.12 6.67
C ASN A 25 -16.89 1.50 7.74
N SER A 26 -17.49 0.34 7.44
CA SER A 26 -18.42 -0.34 8.36
C SER A 26 -17.71 -1.29 9.35
N ILE A 27 -16.41 -1.52 9.19
CA ILE A 27 -15.62 -2.44 10.03
C ILE A 27 -14.93 -1.76 11.22
N GLY A 28 -15.05 -0.42 11.33
CA GLY A 28 -14.53 0.36 12.47
C GLY A 28 -13.04 0.69 12.38
N ASP A 29 -12.43 0.61 11.20
CA ASP A 29 -11.04 0.99 11.01
C ASP A 29 -10.85 2.52 11.10
N PRO A 30 -9.67 3.00 11.54
CA PRO A 30 -9.39 4.43 11.67
C PRO A 30 -9.50 5.18 10.35
N LEU A 31 -10.04 6.39 10.39
CA LEU A 31 -10.09 7.33 9.24
C LEU A 31 -8.78 8.08 9.04
N THR A 32 -7.91 8.07 10.05
CA THR A 32 -6.58 8.67 9.99
C THR A 32 -5.55 7.59 9.65
N ARG A 33 -4.80 7.82 8.59
CA ARG A 33 -3.76 6.90 8.11
C ARG A 33 -2.40 7.55 8.18
N GLU A 34 -1.41 6.73 8.49
CA GLU A 34 -0.02 7.16 8.45
C GLU A 34 0.52 7.08 7.03
N VAL A 35 1.27 8.07 6.63
CA VAL A 35 1.93 8.13 5.32
C VAL A 35 3.42 8.32 5.55
N LEU A 36 4.22 7.36 5.07
CA LEU A 36 5.66 7.43 5.11
C LEU A 36 6.18 7.94 3.77
N VAL A 37 7.08 8.92 3.80
CA VAL A 37 7.63 9.56 2.60
C VAL A 37 9.15 9.52 2.64
N HIS A 38 9.76 9.15 1.52
CA HIS A 38 11.20 9.19 1.34
C HIS A 38 11.58 10.04 0.14
N ILE A 39 12.53 10.97 0.33
CA ILE A 39 13.15 11.79 -0.71
C ILE A 39 14.66 11.55 -0.64
N PRO A 40 15.29 11.01 -1.69
CA PRO A 40 16.73 10.73 -1.69
C PRO A 40 17.54 12.03 -1.62
N VAL A 41 18.83 11.93 -1.28
CA VAL A 41 19.72 13.10 -1.16
C VAL A 41 19.69 13.97 -2.42
N GLN A 42 19.84 13.38 -3.60
CA GLN A 42 19.80 14.11 -4.88
C GLN A 42 18.43 14.75 -5.14
N GLY A 43 17.35 14.15 -4.61
CA GLY A 43 16.01 14.74 -4.65
C GLY A 43 15.92 16.00 -3.79
N LYS A 44 16.48 16.00 -2.60
CA LYS A 44 16.58 17.18 -1.72
C LYS A 44 17.40 18.27 -2.38
N GLU A 45 18.54 17.91 -2.97
CA GLU A 45 19.40 18.87 -3.69
C GLU A 45 18.67 19.48 -4.90
N ALA A 46 17.93 18.68 -5.68
CA ALA A 46 17.13 19.16 -6.79
C ALA A 46 16.03 20.14 -6.31
N ILE A 47 15.34 19.83 -5.24
CA ILE A 47 14.34 20.73 -4.62
C ILE A 47 14.99 22.05 -4.16
N ASN A 48 16.16 21.99 -3.55
CA ASN A 48 16.90 23.19 -3.11
C ASN A 48 17.33 24.07 -4.30
N ARG A 49 17.50 23.51 -5.50
CA ARG A 49 17.72 24.24 -6.76
C ARG A 49 16.43 24.76 -7.40
N GLY A 50 15.25 24.55 -6.77
CA GLY A 50 13.96 24.96 -7.29
C GLY A 50 13.29 23.98 -8.23
N GLU A 51 13.82 22.78 -8.36
CA GLU A 51 13.20 21.71 -9.16
C GLU A 51 12.00 21.10 -8.45
N ARG A 52 11.06 20.57 -9.23
CA ARG A 52 9.89 19.82 -8.73
C ARG A 52 10.00 18.36 -9.16
N LEU A 53 9.69 17.44 -8.24
CA LEU A 53 9.87 16.01 -8.45
C LEU A 53 8.56 15.29 -8.76
N PRO A 54 8.60 14.19 -9.54
CA PRO A 54 7.48 13.28 -9.67
C PRO A 54 7.30 12.48 -8.38
N VAL A 55 6.09 11.97 -8.15
CA VAL A 55 5.71 11.17 -6.99
C VAL A 55 5.43 9.74 -7.41
N MET A 56 5.95 8.77 -6.65
CA MET A 56 5.62 7.35 -6.76
C MET A 56 4.93 6.88 -5.48
N ILE A 57 3.73 6.33 -5.60
CA ILE A 57 2.97 5.80 -4.46
C ILE A 57 3.01 4.27 -4.50
N TYR A 58 3.49 3.69 -3.41
CA TYR A 58 3.55 2.24 -3.21
C TYR A 58 2.24 1.71 -2.63
N LEU A 59 1.66 0.71 -3.28
CA LEU A 59 0.50 -0.03 -2.81
C LEU A 59 0.94 -1.41 -2.27
N ALA A 60 0.67 -1.63 -0.98
CA ALA A 60 1.11 -2.82 -0.28
C ALA A 60 0.28 -4.07 -0.67
N PRO A 61 0.86 -5.28 -0.62
CA PRO A 61 0.11 -6.52 -0.77
C PRO A 61 -0.74 -6.82 0.47
N PHE A 62 -1.64 -7.79 0.36
CA PHE A 62 -2.43 -8.32 1.47
C PHE A 62 -1.55 -8.66 2.69
N THR A 63 -2.04 -8.41 3.88
CA THR A 63 -1.35 -8.51 5.19
C THR A 63 -0.09 -7.66 5.34
N SER A 64 0.02 -6.58 4.57
CA SER A 64 1.14 -5.66 4.63
C SER A 64 0.66 -4.20 4.68
N SER A 65 1.58 -3.30 5.01
CA SER A 65 1.38 -1.85 4.99
C SER A 65 2.57 -1.17 4.31
N GLY A 66 2.36 0.02 3.78
CA GLY A 66 3.47 0.86 3.30
C GLY A 66 4.53 1.11 4.37
N LEU A 67 4.11 1.24 5.63
CA LEU A 67 5.01 1.46 6.77
C LEU A 67 6.02 0.31 6.96
N SER A 68 5.63 -0.93 6.67
CA SER A 68 6.50 -2.10 6.82
C SER A 68 7.70 -2.08 5.86
N ARG A 69 7.67 -1.23 4.83
CA ARG A 69 8.71 -1.18 3.79
C ARG A 69 9.96 -0.41 4.21
N ALA A 70 9.89 0.37 5.27
CA ALA A 70 11.05 1.05 5.87
C ALA A 70 11.61 0.32 7.10
N GLY A 71 10.97 -0.76 7.56
CA GLY A 71 11.44 -1.56 8.69
C GLY A 71 12.75 -2.29 8.38
N TRP A 72 13.69 -2.26 9.33
CA TRP A 72 14.96 -2.98 9.23
C TRP A 72 14.75 -4.48 8.96
N ARG A 73 15.52 -5.04 8.05
CA ARG A 73 15.50 -6.47 7.69
C ARG A 73 16.93 -6.95 7.46
N ALA A 74 17.29 -8.05 8.09
CA ALA A 74 18.58 -8.69 7.83
C ALA A 74 18.67 -9.15 6.35
N PHE A 75 19.78 -8.86 5.70
CA PHE A 75 20.12 -9.29 4.33
C PHE A 75 19.09 -8.84 3.25
N SER A 76 18.34 -7.77 3.50
CA SER A 76 17.35 -7.25 2.56
C SER A 76 17.28 -5.74 2.63
N GLU A 77 17.31 -5.07 1.48
CA GLU A 77 17.05 -3.64 1.40
C GLU A 77 15.63 -3.30 1.85
N THR A 78 15.49 -2.23 2.60
CA THR A 78 14.22 -1.52 2.73
C THR A 78 13.87 -0.83 1.41
N LEU A 79 12.61 -0.47 1.21
CA LEU A 79 12.22 0.25 -0.01
C LEU A 79 12.88 1.65 -0.09
N PRO A 80 12.99 2.43 1.00
CA PRO A 80 13.79 3.66 0.99
C PRO A 80 15.26 3.45 0.63
N GLN A 81 15.93 2.43 1.17
CA GLN A 81 17.34 2.12 0.82
C GLN A 81 17.49 1.80 -0.66
N ARG A 82 16.60 0.98 -1.23
CA ARG A 82 16.60 0.67 -2.66
C ARG A 82 16.35 1.91 -3.50
N HIS A 83 15.41 2.76 -3.11
CA HIS A 83 15.13 4.01 -3.79
C HIS A 83 16.35 4.93 -3.81
N GLU A 84 16.98 5.15 -2.65
CA GLU A 84 18.22 5.93 -2.52
C GLU A 84 19.32 5.38 -3.43
N ARG A 85 19.58 4.07 -3.37
CA ARG A 85 20.62 3.43 -4.17
C ARG A 85 20.36 3.57 -5.67
N LEU A 86 19.15 3.32 -6.15
CA LEU A 86 18.83 3.44 -7.59
C LEU A 86 19.03 4.85 -8.11
N VAL A 87 18.76 5.86 -7.29
CA VAL A 87 19.02 7.26 -7.65
C VAL A 87 20.52 7.55 -7.62
N ASN A 88 21.24 7.09 -6.57
CA ASN A 88 22.69 7.27 -6.45
C ASN A 88 23.46 6.62 -7.61
N ASP A 89 23.01 5.44 -8.05
CA ASP A 89 23.63 4.71 -9.17
C ASP A 89 23.24 5.29 -10.54
N GLY A 90 22.43 6.35 -10.60
CA GLY A 90 21.94 6.95 -11.85
C GLY A 90 20.96 6.08 -12.64
N LEU A 91 20.46 4.99 -12.03
CA LEU A 91 19.49 4.06 -12.63
C LEU A 91 18.06 4.59 -12.56
N MET A 92 17.83 5.62 -11.76
CA MET A 92 16.54 6.25 -11.56
C MET A 92 16.71 7.75 -11.35
N ARG A 93 15.81 8.54 -11.90
CA ARG A 93 15.75 9.98 -11.60
C ARG A 93 15.22 10.20 -10.18
N PRO A 94 15.61 11.29 -9.49
CA PRO A 94 15.04 11.63 -8.19
C PRO A 94 13.52 11.73 -8.25
N THR A 95 12.87 11.10 -7.29
CA THR A 95 11.42 11.09 -7.11
C THR A 95 11.07 11.25 -5.62
N ILE A 96 9.81 11.49 -5.33
CA ILE A 96 9.24 11.40 -3.99
C ILE A 96 8.57 10.02 -3.88
N LEU A 97 9.07 9.16 -3.01
CA LEU A 97 8.49 7.85 -2.74
C LEU A 97 7.53 7.96 -1.57
N VAL A 98 6.28 7.55 -1.78
CA VAL A 98 5.20 7.59 -0.79
C VAL A 98 4.73 6.17 -0.49
N MET A 99 4.65 5.84 0.78
CA MET A 99 4.28 4.51 1.29
C MET A 99 3.15 4.66 2.32
N PRO A 100 1.89 4.79 1.86
CA PRO A 100 0.77 4.98 2.78
C PRO A 100 0.42 3.69 3.52
N ASP A 101 -0.10 3.85 4.74
CA ASP A 101 -0.75 2.76 5.45
C ASP A 101 -2.15 2.54 4.87
N CYS A 102 -2.31 1.47 4.12
CA CYS A 102 -3.58 1.02 3.55
C CYS A 102 -4.03 -0.32 4.14
N PHE A 103 -3.52 -0.69 5.32
CA PHE A 103 -3.94 -1.89 6.03
C PHE A 103 -5.37 -1.70 6.56
N THR A 104 -6.16 -2.76 6.53
CA THR A 104 -7.50 -2.82 7.15
C THR A 104 -7.54 -3.97 8.16
N SER A 105 -8.51 -3.94 9.08
CA SER A 105 -8.71 -5.04 10.04
C SER A 105 -9.09 -6.37 9.36
N MET A 106 -9.42 -6.33 8.07
CA MET A 106 -9.59 -7.53 7.22
C MET A 106 -8.28 -7.95 6.52
N GLY A 107 -7.13 -7.39 6.90
CA GLY A 107 -5.82 -7.78 6.38
C GLY A 107 -5.33 -6.99 5.17
N GLY A 108 -6.12 -6.08 4.62
CA GLY A 108 -5.79 -5.27 3.46
C GLY A 108 -7.02 -4.89 2.66
N ASN A 109 -6.82 -4.39 1.45
CA ASN A 109 -7.89 -4.04 0.50
C ASN A 109 -7.39 -4.18 -0.94
N GLN A 110 -8.28 -4.05 -1.92
CA GLN A 110 -7.96 -4.09 -3.36
C GLN A 110 -7.75 -2.69 -3.96
N PHE A 111 -7.70 -1.64 -3.13
CA PHE A 111 -7.55 -0.23 -3.56
C PHE A 111 -8.67 0.25 -4.50
N VAL A 112 -9.86 -0.27 -4.27
CA VAL A 112 -11.12 0.13 -4.91
C VAL A 112 -12.03 0.83 -3.91
N ASP A 113 -13.08 1.48 -4.37
CA ASP A 113 -14.09 2.05 -3.50
C ASP A 113 -15.07 0.98 -3.05
N SER A 114 -15.28 0.89 -1.75
CA SER A 114 -16.13 -0.13 -1.11
C SER A 114 -16.97 0.50 0.00
N PRO A 115 -18.26 0.14 0.11
CA PRO A 115 -19.08 0.56 1.24
C PRO A 115 -18.66 -0.08 2.57
N ILE A 116 -17.90 -1.18 2.52
CA ILE A 116 -17.45 -1.92 3.70
C ILE A 116 -16.07 -1.42 4.15
N LEU A 117 -15.11 -1.29 3.23
CA LEU A 117 -13.71 -1.00 3.54
C LEU A 117 -13.33 0.48 3.40
N GLY A 118 -14.20 1.32 2.82
CA GLY A 118 -13.93 2.73 2.53
C GLY A 118 -13.58 3.00 1.07
N GLN A 119 -13.52 4.27 0.70
CA GLN A 119 -13.34 4.72 -0.68
C GLN A 119 -11.84 4.90 -1.01
N TRP A 120 -11.11 3.80 -1.12
CA TRP A 120 -9.66 3.81 -1.28
C TRP A 120 -9.21 4.33 -2.65
N SER A 121 -9.94 4.00 -3.72
CA SER A 121 -9.65 4.53 -5.05
C SER A 121 -9.84 6.05 -5.09
N SER A 122 -10.97 6.54 -4.61
CA SER A 122 -11.26 7.98 -4.53
C SER A 122 -10.24 8.71 -3.65
N TRP A 123 -9.84 8.12 -2.52
CA TRP A 123 -8.82 8.69 -1.64
C TRP A 123 -7.45 8.82 -2.32
N LEU A 124 -7.01 7.78 -3.05
CA LEU A 124 -5.76 7.79 -3.79
C LEU A 124 -5.76 8.82 -4.93
N ASN A 125 -6.88 8.93 -5.66
CA ASN A 125 -6.99 9.78 -6.84
C ASN A 125 -7.21 11.26 -6.52
N GLY A 126 -7.72 11.59 -5.35
CA GLY A 126 -8.02 12.96 -4.90
C GLY A 126 -7.19 13.38 -3.69
N PRO A 127 -7.75 13.24 -2.46
CA PRO A 127 -7.18 13.87 -1.26
C PRO A 127 -5.71 13.53 -0.97
N LEU A 128 -5.27 12.28 -1.21
CA LEU A 128 -3.86 11.94 -0.98
C LEU A 128 -2.93 12.70 -1.94
N LYS A 129 -3.28 12.82 -3.21
CA LYS A 129 -2.48 13.57 -4.19
C LYS A 129 -2.46 15.07 -3.88
N GLU A 130 -3.58 15.61 -3.43
CA GLU A 130 -3.71 17.01 -3.02
C GLU A 130 -2.82 17.30 -1.81
N GLU A 131 -2.90 16.47 -0.77
CA GLU A 131 -2.07 16.60 0.44
C GLU A 131 -0.57 16.52 0.11
N LEU A 132 -0.17 15.56 -0.74
CA LEU A 132 1.21 15.45 -1.19
C LEU A 132 1.67 16.67 -1.99
N SER A 133 0.79 17.26 -2.79
CA SER A 133 1.10 18.45 -3.59
C SER A 133 1.23 19.72 -2.74
N GLN A 134 0.54 19.78 -1.60
CA GLN A 134 0.66 20.86 -0.64
C GLN A 134 1.93 20.77 0.21
N ARG A 135 2.33 19.53 0.59
CA ARG A 135 3.48 19.31 1.47
C ARG A 135 4.82 19.31 0.76
N TYR A 136 4.86 18.87 -0.49
CA TYR A 136 6.11 18.59 -1.21
C TYR A 136 6.19 19.33 -2.54
N SER A 137 7.42 19.61 -2.97
CA SER A 137 7.71 20.21 -4.28
C SER A 137 7.48 19.20 -5.41
N THR A 138 6.22 18.90 -5.71
CA THR A 138 5.84 17.97 -6.77
C THR A 138 5.69 18.68 -8.11
N ASN A 139 5.99 17.98 -9.21
CA ASN A 139 5.74 18.46 -10.58
C ASN A 139 4.37 18.04 -11.14
N GLY A 140 3.48 17.51 -10.28
CA GLY A 140 2.15 17.05 -10.65
C GLY A 140 2.12 15.68 -11.35
N LYS A 141 3.26 15.03 -11.57
CA LYS A 141 3.32 13.69 -12.15
C LYS A 141 3.30 12.64 -11.05
N PHE A 142 2.26 11.81 -11.07
CA PHE A 142 2.06 10.75 -10.10
C PHE A 142 2.12 9.38 -10.77
N ALA A 143 2.73 8.42 -10.10
CA ALA A 143 2.79 7.02 -10.49
C ALA A 143 2.31 6.11 -9.36
N LEU A 144 1.73 4.96 -9.72
CA LEU A 144 1.39 3.88 -8.80
C LEU A 144 2.26 2.65 -9.07
N PHE A 145 2.68 1.99 -8.02
CA PHE A 145 3.28 0.66 -8.13
C PHE A 145 2.93 -0.19 -6.92
N GLY A 146 2.80 -1.49 -7.13
CA GLY A 146 2.43 -2.38 -6.05
C GLY A 146 2.61 -3.84 -6.40
N LYS A 147 2.40 -4.71 -5.40
CA LYS A 147 2.50 -6.16 -5.53
C LYS A 147 1.20 -6.82 -5.10
N SER A 148 0.79 -7.94 -5.79
CA SER A 148 -0.42 -8.71 -5.47
C SER A 148 -1.65 -7.78 -5.49
N SER A 149 -2.44 -7.69 -4.43
CA SER A 149 -3.55 -6.72 -4.32
C SER A 149 -3.14 -5.27 -4.62
N GLY A 150 -1.94 -4.84 -4.20
CA GLY A 150 -1.39 -3.54 -4.58
C GLY A 150 -1.05 -3.42 -6.07
N GLY A 151 -0.64 -4.51 -6.71
CA GLY A 151 -0.44 -4.58 -8.16
C GLY A 151 -1.76 -4.48 -8.93
N TYR A 152 -2.81 -5.16 -8.44
CA TYR A 152 -4.18 -4.99 -8.93
C TYR A 152 -4.64 -3.55 -8.76
N GLY A 153 -4.49 -2.97 -7.57
CA GLY A 153 -4.86 -1.60 -7.29
C GLY A 153 -4.19 -0.59 -8.22
N ALA A 154 -2.92 -0.78 -8.57
CA ALA A 154 -2.23 0.07 -9.54
C ALA A 154 -2.86 -0.01 -10.93
N LEU A 155 -3.18 -1.21 -11.42
CA LEU A 155 -3.88 -1.41 -12.70
C LEU A 155 -5.30 -0.85 -12.67
N HIS A 156 -6.07 -1.19 -11.63
CA HIS A 156 -7.46 -0.76 -11.48
C HIS A 156 -7.57 0.77 -11.50
N ASN A 157 -6.77 1.43 -10.67
CA ASN A 157 -6.83 2.90 -10.58
C ASN A 157 -6.42 3.59 -11.89
N ALA A 158 -5.45 3.06 -12.62
CA ALA A 158 -5.07 3.63 -13.91
C ALA A 158 -6.12 3.44 -15.00
N LEU A 159 -6.77 2.27 -15.04
CA LEU A 159 -7.79 1.96 -16.04
C LEU A 159 -9.11 2.72 -15.81
N HIS A 160 -9.51 2.86 -14.54
CA HIS A 160 -10.78 3.53 -14.18
C HIS A 160 -10.65 5.04 -14.00
N ASN A 161 -9.43 5.56 -13.91
CA ASN A 161 -9.16 7.00 -13.78
C ASN A 161 -8.16 7.47 -14.85
N PRO A 162 -8.54 7.44 -16.13
CA PRO A 162 -7.64 7.77 -17.22
C PRO A 162 -7.11 9.20 -17.09
N GLY A 163 -5.82 9.38 -17.34
CA GLY A 163 -5.14 10.66 -17.24
C GLY A 163 -4.72 11.07 -15.81
N GLN A 164 -5.14 10.35 -14.77
CA GLN A 164 -4.75 10.64 -13.39
C GLN A 164 -3.36 10.13 -13.03
N TRP A 165 -2.89 9.11 -13.71
CA TRP A 165 -1.62 8.44 -13.43
C TRP A 165 -0.71 8.45 -14.66
N HIS A 166 0.53 8.91 -14.47
CA HIS A 166 1.52 9.07 -15.54
C HIS A 166 2.31 7.78 -15.81
N ALA A 167 2.38 6.91 -14.82
CA ALA A 167 3.01 5.60 -14.93
C ALA A 167 2.43 4.64 -13.90
N ILE A 168 2.47 3.35 -14.20
CA ILE A 168 2.14 2.28 -13.27
C ILE A 168 3.13 1.13 -13.39
N ALA A 169 3.30 0.40 -12.27
CA ALA A 169 3.98 -0.89 -12.27
C ALA A 169 3.21 -1.89 -11.40
N SER A 170 2.75 -2.96 -12.03
CA SER A 170 2.06 -4.05 -11.36
C SER A 170 2.97 -5.27 -11.25
N HIS A 171 3.32 -5.64 -10.02
CA HIS A 171 4.09 -6.84 -9.74
C HIS A 171 3.17 -7.96 -9.28
N SER A 172 2.96 -8.97 -10.13
CA SER A 172 2.06 -10.09 -9.85
C SER A 172 0.71 -9.61 -9.32
N GLY A 173 0.12 -8.61 -9.99
CA GLY A 173 -1.19 -8.08 -9.63
C GLY A 173 -2.26 -9.15 -9.77
N ASP A 174 -3.21 -9.15 -8.84
CA ASP A 174 -4.32 -10.09 -8.86
C ASP A 174 -5.16 -9.84 -10.14
N ALA A 175 -5.37 -10.88 -10.91
CA ALA A 175 -6.16 -10.81 -12.15
C ALA A 175 -6.85 -12.16 -12.38
N GLY A 176 -8.02 -12.13 -13.06
CA GLY A 176 -8.78 -13.33 -13.29
C GLY A 176 -9.23 -13.98 -11.98
N PHE A 177 -9.93 -13.25 -11.14
CA PHE A 177 -10.31 -13.64 -9.77
C PHE A 177 -10.97 -15.02 -9.66
N HIS A 178 -11.76 -15.41 -10.66
CA HIS A 178 -12.34 -16.75 -10.73
C HIS A 178 -11.26 -17.85 -10.80
N ASN A 179 -10.16 -17.62 -11.51
CA ASN A 179 -9.08 -18.59 -11.59
C ASN A 179 -8.22 -18.61 -10.33
N LEU A 180 -8.02 -17.44 -9.70
CA LEU A 180 -7.18 -17.31 -8.50
C LEU A 180 -7.87 -17.80 -7.24
N TYR A 181 -9.15 -17.49 -7.07
CA TYR A 181 -9.81 -17.57 -5.75
C TYR A 181 -10.93 -18.59 -5.67
N GLN A 182 -11.51 -19.04 -6.79
CA GLN A 182 -12.64 -19.96 -6.77
C GLN A 182 -12.34 -21.26 -6.01
N ALA A 183 -11.12 -21.78 -6.14
CA ALA A 183 -10.70 -23.00 -5.44
C ALA A 183 -10.72 -22.84 -3.90
N ASP A 184 -10.60 -21.63 -3.40
CA ASP A 184 -10.57 -21.35 -1.95
C ASP A 184 -11.96 -21.04 -1.37
N PHE A 185 -13.00 -20.86 -2.19
CA PHE A 185 -14.35 -20.54 -1.68
C PHE A 185 -14.92 -21.63 -0.78
N HIS A 186 -14.80 -22.90 -1.20
CA HIS A 186 -15.28 -24.01 -0.38
C HIS A 186 -14.51 -24.15 0.95
N LYS A 187 -13.21 -23.97 0.92
CA LYS A 187 -12.35 -24.00 2.12
C LYS A 187 -12.70 -22.86 3.06
N THR A 188 -12.92 -21.65 2.49
CA THR A 188 -13.34 -20.45 3.24
C THR A 188 -14.67 -20.69 3.94
N ALA A 189 -15.69 -21.19 3.22
CA ALA A 189 -16.99 -21.51 3.80
C ALA A 189 -16.86 -22.55 4.92
N THR A 190 -16.03 -23.57 4.74
CA THR A 190 -15.78 -24.59 5.75
C THR A 190 -15.13 -23.99 7.01
N GLN A 191 -14.11 -23.12 6.83
CA GLN A 191 -13.43 -22.47 7.95
C GLN A 191 -14.35 -21.53 8.73
N ILE A 192 -15.17 -20.74 8.03
CA ILE A 192 -16.15 -19.86 8.64
C ILE A 192 -17.19 -20.65 9.45
N ASN A 193 -17.72 -21.75 8.86
CA ASN A 193 -18.69 -22.61 9.55
C ASN A 193 -18.09 -23.30 10.78
N ARG A 194 -16.82 -23.69 10.73
CA ARG A 194 -16.11 -24.34 11.85
C ARG A 194 -16.08 -23.47 13.10
N VAL A 195 -16.01 -22.16 12.96
CA VAL A 195 -16.00 -21.21 14.09
C VAL A 195 -17.38 -20.61 14.40
N GLY A 196 -18.44 -21.08 13.73
CA GLY A 196 -19.82 -20.68 14.00
C GLY A 196 -20.31 -19.44 13.26
N GLY A 197 -19.74 -19.15 12.08
CA GLY A 197 -20.20 -18.08 11.19
C GLY A 197 -19.20 -16.95 11.00
N LEU A 198 -19.56 -16.02 10.12
CA LEU A 198 -18.66 -14.94 9.68
C LEU A 198 -18.25 -14.01 10.83
N ASP A 199 -19.19 -13.59 11.66
CA ASP A 199 -18.90 -12.67 12.78
C ASP A 199 -17.93 -13.30 13.78
N ASN A 200 -18.12 -14.58 14.09
CA ASN A 200 -17.21 -15.33 14.95
C ASN A 200 -15.83 -15.51 14.32
N PHE A 201 -15.78 -15.72 13.00
CA PHE A 201 -14.53 -15.81 12.28
C PHE A 201 -13.75 -14.47 12.31
N LEU A 202 -14.43 -13.35 12.06
CA LEU A 202 -13.79 -12.04 12.11
C LEU A 202 -13.32 -11.69 13.53
N ASN A 203 -14.08 -12.04 14.56
CA ASN A 203 -13.66 -11.88 15.96
C ASN A 203 -12.44 -12.77 16.27
N HIS A 204 -12.46 -14.05 15.85
CA HIS A 204 -11.31 -14.95 15.99
C HIS A 204 -10.04 -14.36 15.35
N VAL A 205 -10.14 -13.80 14.14
CA VAL A 205 -9.02 -13.16 13.45
C VAL A 205 -8.49 -11.94 14.22
N LYS A 206 -9.36 -11.11 14.79
CA LYS A 206 -8.98 -9.94 15.61
C LYS A 206 -8.21 -10.34 16.87
N ASP A 207 -8.59 -11.42 17.50
CA ASP A 207 -7.98 -11.89 18.76
C ASP A 207 -6.74 -12.76 18.52
N CYS A 208 -6.55 -13.24 17.31
CA CYS A 208 -5.51 -14.19 16.94
C CYS A 208 -4.13 -13.47 16.85
N LYS A 209 -3.13 -13.98 17.56
CA LYS A 209 -1.75 -13.48 17.49
C LYS A 209 -1.01 -13.99 16.24
N LYS A 210 -1.47 -15.09 15.66
CA LYS A 210 -0.88 -15.70 14.48
C LYS A 210 -1.98 -16.44 13.71
N LEU A 211 -2.21 -16.04 12.47
CA LEU A 211 -3.13 -16.73 11.57
C LEU A 211 -2.59 -18.10 11.16
N SER A 212 -3.45 -19.10 11.13
CA SER A 212 -3.17 -20.34 10.41
C SER A 212 -3.20 -20.11 8.89
N GLY A 213 -2.69 -21.06 8.09
CA GLY A 213 -2.81 -20.95 6.63
C GLY A 213 -4.27 -20.91 6.16
N ASP A 214 -5.15 -21.69 6.79
CA ASP A 214 -6.58 -21.71 6.45
C ASP A 214 -7.27 -20.41 6.84
N ASP A 215 -6.96 -19.85 8.02
CA ASP A 215 -7.49 -18.52 8.43
C ASP A 215 -7.01 -17.42 7.49
N PHE A 216 -5.74 -17.46 7.07
CA PHE A 216 -5.19 -16.48 6.13
C PHE A 216 -5.95 -16.50 4.79
N HIS A 217 -6.16 -17.68 4.20
CA HIS A 217 -6.89 -17.83 2.94
C HIS A 217 -8.37 -17.41 3.10
N ALA A 218 -9.02 -17.82 4.18
CA ALA A 218 -10.39 -17.43 4.45
C ALA A 218 -10.54 -15.91 4.63
N LEU A 219 -9.63 -15.27 5.39
CA LEU A 219 -9.62 -13.82 5.55
C LEU A 219 -9.38 -13.09 4.22
N MET A 220 -8.49 -13.60 3.38
CA MET A 220 -8.21 -13.03 2.07
C MET A 220 -9.45 -13.05 1.17
N ILE A 221 -10.20 -14.14 1.14
CA ILE A 221 -11.46 -14.24 0.40
C ILE A 221 -12.52 -13.28 0.97
N CYS A 222 -12.64 -13.18 2.29
CA CYS A 222 -13.55 -12.23 2.94
C CYS A 222 -13.18 -10.77 2.58
N ALA A 223 -11.90 -10.40 2.66
CA ALA A 223 -11.42 -9.07 2.34
C ALA A 223 -11.64 -8.71 0.86
N MET A 224 -11.40 -9.66 -0.05
CA MET A 224 -11.66 -9.49 -1.48
C MET A 224 -13.16 -9.30 -1.74
N SER A 225 -14.01 -10.05 -1.06
CA SER A 225 -15.48 -9.95 -1.22
C SER A 225 -16.05 -8.66 -0.63
N ALA A 226 -15.34 -8.05 0.31
CA ALA A 226 -15.70 -6.77 0.92
C ALA A 226 -15.19 -5.54 0.13
N SER A 227 -14.33 -5.76 -0.88
CA SER A 227 -13.73 -4.71 -1.70
C SER A 227 -14.61 -4.24 -2.85
#